data_a648c96b1a67ffdb6633eb7f9f671193
#
_entry.id   a648c96b1a67ffdb6633eb7f9f671193
#
_cell.length_a   1.000
_cell.length_b   1.000
_cell.length_c   1.000
_cell.angle_alpha   90.00
_cell.angle_beta   90.00
_cell.angle_gamma   90.00
#
_symmetry.space_group_name_H-M   'P 1'
#
loop_
_entity.id
_entity.type
_entity.pdbx_description
1 polymer ?
#
loop_
_entity_poly.entity_id
_entity_poly.type
_entity_poly.pdbx_seq_one_letter_code
_entity_poly.pdbx_strand_id
1 'polypeptide(L)'
;MDGKKILLGVIVLLILYFVYIYVFKDSSSTNLYSGGNAKNAKTIKATKLPGNPASVSYTYSVWIYVNSWQYRYGQVKQIFYRSAGATPNPSTVLPELSLGGSKNDLAITVGLRGGQSESWNINNIPLQKWCH
;
A
#
# COMPACT_ATOMS: atom_id res chain seq x y z
N MET A 1 26.74 -44.14 -11.20
CA MET A 1 25.37 -43.55 -11.06
C MET A 1 24.88 -43.24 -12.47
N ASP A 2 23.76 -43.84 -12.90
CA ASP A 2 23.32 -43.72 -14.30
C ASP A 2 22.95 -42.27 -14.64
N GLY A 3 23.60 -41.73 -15.67
CA GLY A 3 23.33 -40.34 -16.11
C GLY A 3 21.85 -40.07 -16.42
N LYS A 4 21.10 -41.11 -16.84
CA LYS A 4 19.66 -41.02 -17.06
C LYS A 4 18.87 -40.76 -15.78
N LYS A 5 19.29 -41.31 -14.63
CA LYS A 5 18.63 -41.09 -13.32
C LYS A 5 18.91 -39.69 -12.80
N ILE A 6 20.11 -39.15 -13.04
CA ILE A 6 20.46 -37.77 -12.70
C ILE A 6 19.62 -36.81 -13.53
N LEU A 7 19.54 -37.02 -14.84
CA LEU A 7 18.76 -36.19 -15.74
C LEU A 7 17.27 -36.18 -15.34
N LEU A 8 16.71 -37.34 -15.02
CA LEU A 8 15.33 -37.42 -14.53
C LEU A 8 15.12 -36.65 -13.25
N GLY A 9 16.04 -36.73 -12.29
CA GLY A 9 15.98 -35.96 -11.05
C GLY A 9 15.99 -34.46 -11.28
N VAL A 10 16.83 -33.96 -12.19
CA VAL A 10 16.87 -32.54 -12.57
C VAL A 10 15.55 -32.07 -13.18
N ILE A 11 14.98 -32.89 -14.09
CA ILE A 11 13.69 -32.57 -14.71
C ILE A 11 12.56 -32.45 -13.65
N VAL A 12 12.52 -33.38 -12.70
CA VAL A 12 11.52 -33.36 -11.62
C VAL A 12 11.68 -32.10 -10.76
N LEU A 13 12.91 -31.73 -10.42
CA LEU A 13 13.17 -30.48 -9.64
C LEU A 13 12.75 -29.23 -10.41
N LEU A 14 12.99 -29.17 -11.71
CA LEU A 14 12.54 -28.06 -12.54
C LEU A 14 11.00 -27.98 -12.60
N ILE A 15 10.32 -29.10 -12.74
CA ILE A 15 8.86 -29.15 -12.74
C ILE A 15 8.32 -28.64 -11.38
N LEU A 16 8.86 -29.13 -10.28
CA LEU A 16 8.48 -28.68 -8.94
C LEU A 16 8.72 -27.19 -8.72
N TYR A 17 9.84 -26.67 -9.23
CA TYR A 17 10.15 -25.23 -9.19
C TYR A 17 9.14 -24.40 -9.99
N PHE A 18 8.77 -24.83 -11.20
CA PHE A 18 7.75 -24.15 -12.00
C PHE A 18 6.37 -24.22 -11.33
N VAL A 19 5.98 -25.39 -10.79
CA VAL A 19 4.72 -25.53 -10.03
C VAL A 19 4.73 -24.60 -8.83
N TYR A 20 5.83 -24.52 -8.08
CA TYR A 20 5.96 -23.61 -6.95
C TYR A 20 5.75 -22.14 -7.36
N ILE A 21 6.42 -21.69 -8.43
CA ILE A 21 6.27 -20.31 -8.93
C ILE A 21 4.85 -20.04 -9.42
N TYR A 22 4.23 -21.00 -10.11
CA TYR A 22 2.94 -20.78 -10.75
C TYR A 22 1.77 -20.86 -9.75
N VAL A 23 1.89 -21.72 -8.73
CA VAL A 23 0.80 -21.98 -7.76
C VAL A 23 0.96 -21.14 -6.50
N PHE A 24 2.18 -20.94 -6.00
CA PHE A 24 2.42 -20.34 -4.69
C PHE A 24 2.96 -18.90 -4.74
N LYS A 25 3.47 -18.44 -5.89
CA LYS A 25 3.90 -17.06 -6.02
C LYS A 25 2.70 -16.15 -6.15
N ASP A 26 2.32 -15.52 -5.03
CA ASP A 26 1.29 -14.50 -5.01
C ASP A 26 1.76 -13.26 -5.78
N SER A 27 1.18 -13.03 -6.95
CA SER A 27 1.43 -11.85 -7.78
C SER A 27 0.49 -10.69 -7.44
N SER A 28 -0.44 -10.91 -6.52
CA SER A 28 -1.47 -9.93 -6.14
C SER A 28 -0.97 -8.90 -5.11
N SER A 29 0.17 -9.16 -4.47
CA SER A 29 0.75 -8.25 -3.49
C SER A 29 2.08 -7.65 -3.96
N THR A 30 2.29 -6.39 -3.64
CA THR A 30 3.53 -5.69 -3.97
C THR A 30 3.89 -4.70 -2.86
N ASN A 31 5.18 -4.68 -2.48
CA ASN A 31 5.70 -3.65 -1.61
C ASN A 31 5.98 -2.39 -2.43
N LEU A 32 5.14 -1.38 -2.27
CA LEU A 32 5.24 -0.12 -3.01
C LEU A 32 6.29 0.82 -2.44
N TYR A 33 6.53 0.74 -1.13
CA TYR A 33 7.44 1.63 -0.43
C TYR A 33 8.03 0.95 0.82
N SER A 34 9.32 0.75 0.83
CA SER A 34 10.02 0.05 1.92
C SER A 34 10.27 0.91 3.16
N GLY A 35 9.83 2.17 3.15
CA GLY A 35 9.95 3.10 4.28
C GLY A 35 10.80 4.33 3.96
N GLY A 36 10.64 5.36 4.78
CA GLY A 36 11.36 6.61 4.68
C GLY A 36 10.69 7.74 5.45
N ASN A 37 11.27 8.93 5.35
CA ASN A 37 10.73 10.11 6.00
C ASN A 37 9.53 10.65 5.20
N ALA A 38 8.33 10.62 5.82
CA ALA A 38 7.09 11.05 5.20
C ALA A 38 7.01 12.57 4.93
N LYS A 39 7.97 13.36 5.40
CA LYS A 39 8.10 14.78 5.02
C LYS A 39 8.51 14.96 3.56
N ASN A 40 9.11 13.92 2.97
CA ASN A 40 9.56 13.90 1.58
C ASN A 40 8.51 13.16 0.74
N ALA A 41 7.72 13.89 -0.02
CA ALA A 41 6.72 13.31 -0.91
C ALA A 41 7.36 12.38 -1.95
N LYS A 42 6.76 11.22 -2.18
CA LYS A 42 7.18 10.26 -3.19
C LYS A 42 6.00 9.83 -4.05
N THR A 43 6.13 10.02 -5.34
CA THR A 43 5.12 9.57 -6.32
C THR A 43 5.43 8.16 -6.79
N ILE A 44 4.45 7.29 -6.74
CA ILE A 44 4.51 5.92 -7.26
C ILE A 44 3.64 5.87 -8.51
N LYS A 45 4.24 5.53 -9.65
CA LYS A 45 3.50 5.44 -10.91
C LYS A 45 2.51 4.27 -10.89
N ALA A 46 1.36 4.44 -11.54
CA ALA A 46 0.33 3.41 -11.63
C ALA A 46 0.85 2.07 -12.21
N THR A 47 1.85 2.12 -13.08
CA THR A 47 2.50 0.94 -13.67
C THR A 47 3.23 0.04 -12.66
N LYS A 48 3.49 0.55 -11.45
CA LYS A 48 4.10 -0.22 -10.34
C LYS A 48 3.08 -0.83 -9.40
N LEU A 49 1.80 -0.51 -9.58
CA LEU A 49 0.74 -1.14 -8.79
C LEU A 49 0.51 -2.56 -9.30
N PRO A 50 0.25 -3.53 -8.42
CA PRO A 50 -0.10 -4.87 -8.83
C PRO A 50 -1.36 -4.84 -9.69
N GLY A 51 -1.35 -5.56 -10.79
CA GLY A 51 -2.55 -5.80 -11.57
C GLY A 51 -3.49 -6.74 -10.80
N ASN A 52 -4.76 -6.41 -10.77
CA ASN A 52 -5.77 -7.33 -10.25
C ASN A 52 -6.77 -7.64 -11.36
N PRO A 53 -6.49 -8.64 -12.22
CA PRO A 53 -7.36 -8.97 -13.35
C PRO A 53 -8.68 -9.62 -12.92
N ALA A 54 -8.75 -10.16 -11.70
CA ALA A 54 -9.91 -10.93 -11.23
C ALA A 54 -10.89 -10.11 -10.37
N SER A 55 -10.50 -8.93 -9.88
CA SER A 55 -11.31 -8.16 -8.94
C SER A 55 -10.97 -6.67 -9.01
N VAL A 56 -11.96 -5.84 -8.71
CA VAL A 56 -11.78 -4.39 -8.50
C VAL A 56 -11.45 -4.05 -7.04
N SER A 57 -11.29 -5.06 -6.20
CA SER A 57 -11.00 -4.90 -4.78
C SER A 57 -9.50 -4.86 -4.53
N TYR A 58 -9.05 -3.95 -3.68
CA TYR A 58 -7.66 -3.89 -3.22
C TYR A 58 -7.59 -3.56 -1.74
N THR A 59 -6.52 -4.04 -1.13
CA THR A 59 -6.17 -3.73 0.25
C THR A 59 -4.87 -2.92 0.26
N TYR A 60 -4.84 -1.89 1.08
CA TYR A 60 -3.64 -1.15 1.39
C TYR A 60 -3.25 -1.43 2.84
N SER A 61 -1.97 -1.70 3.04
CA SER A 61 -1.37 -1.93 4.35
C SER A 61 -0.21 -0.97 4.51
N VAL A 62 -0.17 -0.23 5.61
CA VAL A 62 0.86 0.76 5.86
C VAL A 62 1.24 0.80 7.34
N TRP A 63 2.56 0.84 7.59
CA TRP A 63 3.11 1.10 8.91
C TRP A 63 3.49 2.57 9.01
N ILE A 64 3.03 3.24 10.06
CA ILE A 64 3.33 4.64 10.33
C ILE A 64 3.95 4.80 11.71
N TYR A 65 4.89 5.74 11.81
CA TYR A 65 5.49 6.15 13.07
C TYR A 65 5.43 7.66 13.17
N VAL A 66 4.66 8.17 14.11
CA VAL A 66 4.51 9.61 14.34
C VAL A 66 5.40 10.02 15.51
N ASN A 67 6.52 10.65 15.19
CA ASN A 67 7.48 11.07 16.20
C ASN A 67 6.97 12.27 17.02
N SER A 68 6.39 13.27 16.36
CA SER A 68 5.90 14.50 16.98
C SER A 68 4.76 15.09 16.15
N TRP A 69 3.81 15.70 16.83
CA TRP A 69 2.68 16.39 16.20
C TRP A 69 3.00 17.83 15.76
N GLN A 70 4.13 18.37 16.17
CA GLN A 70 4.48 19.77 15.94
C GLN A 70 4.77 20.12 14.48
N TYR A 71 5.18 19.13 13.68
CA TYR A 71 5.41 19.36 12.26
C TYR A 71 4.12 19.78 11.56
N ARG A 72 4.13 20.97 10.93
CA ARG A 72 2.96 21.57 10.27
C ARG A 72 1.72 21.56 11.16
N TYR A 73 1.88 22.01 12.41
CA TYR A 73 0.74 22.16 13.33
C TYR A 73 -0.33 23.05 12.70
N GLY A 74 -1.60 22.70 12.88
CA GLY A 74 -2.75 23.38 12.27
C GLY A 74 -3.04 22.98 10.82
N GLN A 75 -2.19 22.17 10.19
CA GLN A 75 -2.39 21.71 8.81
C GLN A 75 -2.59 20.19 8.75
N VAL A 76 -3.55 19.74 7.93
CA VAL A 76 -3.73 18.32 7.63
C VAL A 76 -2.47 17.80 6.94
N LYS A 77 -2.03 16.61 7.35
CA LYS A 77 -0.80 15.97 6.85
C LYS A 77 -1.17 14.69 6.11
N GLN A 78 -1.10 14.73 4.81
CA GLN A 78 -1.35 13.55 3.99
C GLN A 78 -0.23 12.52 4.15
N ILE A 79 -0.56 11.29 4.53
CA ILE A 79 0.35 10.15 4.62
C ILE A 79 0.46 9.50 3.26
N PHE A 80 -0.65 9.10 2.68
CA PHE A 80 -0.71 8.67 1.31
C PHE A 80 -2.09 8.93 0.70
N TYR A 81 -2.14 9.02 -0.60
CA TYR A 81 -3.38 9.02 -1.36
C TYR A 81 -3.15 8.39 -2.74
N ARG A 82 -4.21 7.87 -3.30
CA ARG A 82 -4.26 7.48 -4.70
C ARG A 82 -5.23 8.41 -5.43
N SER A 83 -4.79 8.99 -6.54
CA SER A 83 -5.62 9.88 -7.35
C SER A 83 -5.30 9.70 -8.82
N ALA A 84 -6.22 10.08 -9.68
CA ALA A 84 -6.00 10.11 -11.13
C ALA A 84 -5.08 11.26 -11.57
N GLY A 85 -4.83 12.25 -10.68
CA GLY A 85 -3.99 13.42 -10.94
C GLY A 85 -2.91 13.63 -9.89
N ALA A 86 -2.07 14.64 -10.09
CA ALA A 86 -0.97 14.97 -9.19
C ALA A 86 -1.46 15.59 -7.86
N THR A 87 -2.63 16.19 -7.85
CA THR A 87 -3.26 16.80 -6.67
C THR A 87 -4.48 16.00 -6.25
N PRO A 88 -4.66 15.73 -4.94
CA PRO A 88 -5.87 15.09 -4.45
C PRO A 88 -7.09 15.95 -4.79
N ASN A 89 -8.07 15.34 -5.40
CA ASN A 89 -9.39 15.92 -5.60
C ASN A 89 -10.40 14.96 -4.95
N PRO A 90 -11.30 15.43 -4.08
CA PRO A 90 -12.27 14.57 -3.41
C PRO A 90 -13.06 13.65 -4.33
N SER A 91 -13.32 14.09 -5.56
CA SER A 91 -14.00 13.28 -6.58
C SER A 91 -13.12 12.19 -7.22
N THR A 92 -11.81 12.23 -7.02
CA THR A 92 -10.84 11.29 -7.62
C THR A 92 -9.93 10.61 -6.60
N VAL A 93 -10.10 10.91 -5.33
CA VAL A 93 -9.34 10.31 -4.23
C VAL A 93 -9.81 8.89 -3.95
N LEU A 94 -8.90 7.93 -4.01
CA LEU A 94 -9.19 6.50 -3.87
C LEU A 94 -7.98 5.76 -3.26
N PRO A 95 -7.93 5.44 -2.02
CA PRO A 95 -8.28 6.16 -0.80
C PRO A 95 -7.27 7.25 -0.44
N GLU A 96 -7.57 8.04 0.60
CA GLU A 96 -6.63 8.95 1.26
C GLU A 96 -6.48 8.57 2.73
N LEU A 97 -5.25 8.63 3.23
CA LEU A 97 -4.92 8.52 4.63
C LEU A 97 -4.21 9.80 5.06
N SER A 98 -4.74 10.48 6.07
CA SER A 98 -4.19 11.75 6.55
C SER A 98 -4.23 11.86 8.07
N LEU A 99 -3.29 12.64 8.62
CA LEU A 99 -3.28 13.03 10.02
C LEU A 99 -3.95 14.39 10.18
N GLY A 100 -4.72 14.55 11.25
CA GLY A 100 -5.36 15.80 11.61
C GLY A 100 -4.38 16.97 11.78
N GLY A 101 -4.85 18.20 11.66
CA GLY A 101 -4.01 19.39 11.79
C GLY A 101 -3.54 19.63 13.21
N SER A 102 -4.47 19.66 14.15
CA SER A 102 -4.28 20.06 15.53
C SER A 102 -4.53 18.98 16.58
N LYS A 103 -5.05 17.83 16.16
CA LYS A 103 -5.31 16.67 17.02
C LYS A 103 -4.59 15.45 16.47
N ASN A 104 -4.23 14.51 17.32
CA ASN A 104 -3.60 13.25 16.93
C ASN A 104 -4.61 12.23 16.39
N ASP A 105 -5.40 12.67 15.44
CA ASP A 105 -6.42 11.87 14.77
C ASP A 105 -5.93 11.43 13.41
N LEU A 106 -6.33 10.23 13.00
CA LEU A 106 -6.10 9.67 11.68
C LEU A 106 -7.43 9.67 10.92
N ALA A 107 -7.44 10.24 9.75
CA ALA A 107 -8.59 10.23 8.85
C ALA A 107 -8.33 9.30 7.66
N ILE A 108 -9.31 8.45 7.37
CA ILE A 108 -9.34 7.60 6.17
C ILE A 108 -10.49 8.11 5.31
N THR A 109 -10.20 8.56 4.10
CA THR A 109 -11.23 9.04 3.17
C THR A 109 -11.23 8.15 1.94
N VAL A 110 -12.42 7.75 1.52
CA VAL A 110 -12.65 6.92 0.32
C VAL A 110 -13.60 7.65 -0.61
N GLY A 111 -13.21 7.75 -1.87
CA GLY A 111 -14.10 8.27 -2.91
C GLY A 111 -15.15 7.23 -3.29
N LEU A 112 -16.39 7.67 -3.40
CA LEU A 112 -17.54 6.87 -3.82
C LEU A 112 -17.92 7.20 -5.25
N ARG A 113 -18.75 6.33 -5.83
CA ARG A 113 -19.31 6.57 -7.17
C ARG A 113 -20.15 7.84 -7.16
N GLY A 114 -20.03 8.67 -8.19
CA GLY A 114 -20.76 9.94 -8.31
C GLY A 114 -20.04 11.14 -7.68
N GLY A 115 -18.76 11.03 -7.37
CA GLY A 115 -17.95 12.14 -6.84
C GLY A 115 -18.15 12.44 -5.36
N GLN A 116 -18.86 11.57 -4.65
CA GLN A 116 -19.00 11.63 -3.20
C GLN A 116 -17.77 11.03 -2.51
N SER A 117 -17.60 11.36 -1.24
CA SER A 117 -16.57 10.74 -0.40
C SER A 117 -17.11 10.45 0.98
N GLU A 118 -16.56 9.42 1.61
CA GLU A 118 -16.84 9.06 2.98
C GLU A 118 -15.53 9.05 3.77
N SER A 119 -15.60 9.53 5.01
CA SER A 119 -14.42 9.64 5.86
C SER A 119 -14.68 9.05 7.24
N TRP A 120 -13.72 8.28 7.73
CA TRP A 120 -13.70 7.72 9.08
C TRP A 120 -12.53 8.31 9.85
N ASN A 121 -12.77 8.67 11.10
CA ASN A 121 -11.74 9.22 11.97
C ASN A 121 -11.42 8.23 13.09
N ILE A 122 -10.15 7.98 13.29
CA ILE A 122 -9.59 7.23 14.41
C ILE A 122 -8.91 8.23 15.32
N ASN A 123 -9.46 8.43 16.52
CA ASN A 123 -8.98 9.41 17.46
C ASN A 123 -7.83 8.87 18.30
N ASN A 124 -6.94 9.76 18.75
CA ASN A 124 -5.88 9.46 19.70
C ASN A 124 -4.90 8.37 19.24
N ILE A 125 -4.41 8.46 18.01
CA ILE A 125 -3.34 7.56 17.59
C ILE A 125 -2.09 7.79 18.46
N PRO A 126 -1.40 6.70 18.86
CA PRO A 126 -0.25 6.81 19.73
C PRO A 126 0.92 7.52 19.02
N LEU A 127 1.61 8.38 19.77
CA LEU A 127 2.89 8.96 19.35
C LEU A 127 4.05 8.04 19.74
N GLN A 128 5.14 8.13 18.98
CA GLN A 128 6.39 7.42 19.23
C GLN A 128 6.22 5.88 19.31
N LYS A 129 5.23 5.37 18.60
CA LYS A 129 4.98 3.94 18.42
C LYS A 129 4.65 3.66 16.97
N TRP A 130 5.00 2.45 16.53
CA TRP A 130 4.57 1.96 15.23
C TRP A 130 3.08 1.60 15.27
N CYS A 131 2.34 2.07 14.30
CA CYS A 131 0.93 1.80 14.09
C CYS A 131 0.74 1.17 12.70
N HIS A 132 -0.13 0.17 12.63
CA HIS A 132 -0.50 -0.53 11.41
C HIS A 132 -2.01 -0.47 11.21
#